data_ce97a9963138ddeca4f50d3bdb9e63ce
#
_entry.id   ce97a9963138ddeca4f50d3bdb9e63ce
#
_cell.length_a   1.000
_cell.length_b   1.000
_cell.length_c   1.000
_cell.angle_alpha   90.00
_cell.angle_beta   90.00
_cell.angle_gamma   90.00
#
_symmetry.space_group_name_H-M   'P 1'
#
loop_
_entity.id
_entity.type
_entity.pdbx_description
1 polymer ?
#
loop_
_entity_poly.entity_id
_entity_poly.type
_entity_poly.pdbx_seq_one_letter_code
_entity_poly.pdbx_strand_id
1 'polypeptide(L)'
;MTNSAINDQEPAFIEVGSGDSQRKIAVRVRAGAAPGLIWLGGFNSDMKGTKALALDAWAAERGRACVRFDYSGHGESGGSFIDGTIGRWLEESVAVFEQFCRGPQVVIGSSMGGWMALLLAREIARREASPAASQASAVSQANRASLAGLVLIAPAPDFTEQLMWNQFTPEIQQEIQTRGVWLRPSQYGDGDPYPLTRALIEEGRNHLLLGSAIEVGCPVRILQGAQDPDVPWQHAFALAHRLPTEDVVLTMIQDGDHRLSRPQDIARIIAAVAEIG
;
A
#
# COMPACT_ATOMS: atom_id res chain seq x y z
N MET A 1 -25.76 -14.15 17.62
CA MET A 1 -25.08 -13.02 16.94
C MET A 1 -23.95 -12.60 17.85
N THR A 2 -22.81 -13.26 17.73
CA THR A 2 -21.62 -12.93 18.52
C THR A 2 -20.91 -11.79 17.81
N ASN A 3 -20.85 -10.66 18.50
CA ASN A 3 -20.10 -9.48 18.13
C ASN A 3 -18.61 -9.90 17.98
N SER A 4 -18.16 -10.20 16.75
CA SER A 4 -16.76 -10.48 16.46
C SER A 4 -16.01 -9.17 16.67
N ALA A 5 -15.38 -9.05 17.84
CA ALA A 5 -14.69 -7.84 18.24
C ALA A 5 -13.64 -7.47 17.18
N ILE A 6 -13.83 -6.33 16.52
CA ILE A 6 -12.77 -5.61 15.85
C ILE A 6 -11.61 -5.57 16.85
N ASN A 7 -10.43 -6.02 16.44
CA ASN A 7 -9.27 -6.03 17.32
C ASN A 7 -8.81 -4.57 17.54
N ASP A 8 -9.46 -3.92 18.49
CA ASP A 8 -9.20 -2.53 18.91
C ASP A 8 -8.10 -2.47 19.99
N GLN A 9 -7.23 -3.50 20.01
CA GLN A 9 -6.04 -3.51 20.87
C GLN A 9 -5.17 -2.30 20.52
N GLU A 10 -4.50 -1.76 21.53
CA GLU A 10 -3.48 -0.72 21.32
C GLU A 10 -2.45 -1.20 20.29
N PRO A 11 -1.96 -0.30 19.41
CA PRO A 11 -0.98 -0.68 18.41
C PRO A 11 0.34 -1.07 19.08
N ALA A 12 1.00 -2.08 18.56
CA ALA A 12 2.42 -2.28 18.78
C ALA A 12 3.19 -1.21 18.01
N PHE A 13 4.43 -0.95 18.43
CA PHE A 13 5.28 0.03 17.75
C PHE A 13 6.63 -0.58 17.42
N ILE A 14 7.16 -0.20 16.26
CA ILE A 14 8.55 -0.47 15.87
C ILE A 14 9.27 0.82 15.52
N GLU A 15 10.58 0.82 15.69
CA GLU A 15 11.44 1.91 15.23
C GLU A 15 12.02 1.55 13.86
N VAL A 16 11.89 2.46 12.89
CA VAL A 16 12.40 2.31 11.53
C VAL A 16 13.34 3.47 11.22
N GLY A 17 14.42 3.19 10.50
CA GLY A 17 15.48 4.17 10.24
C GLY A 17 16.49 4.25 11.38
N SER A 18 17.38 5.23 11.32
CA SER A 18 18.43 5.47 12.32
C SER A 18 18.75 6.95 12.45
N GLY A 19 19.30 7.37 13.60
CA GLY A 19 19.62 8.76 13.88
C GLY A 19 18.42 9.68 13.66
N ASP A 20 18.62 10.80 12.98
CA ASP A 20 17.58 11.80 12.72
C ASP A 20 16.44 11.30 11.78
N SER A 21 16.65 10.18 11.10
CA SER A 21 15.62 9.55 10.26
C SER A 21 14.77 8.51 10.99
N GLN A 22 15.09 8.22 12.27
CA GLN A 22 14.35 7.25 13.09
C GLN A 22 12.91 7.71 13.33
N ARG A 23 11.97 6.79 13.20
CA ARG A 23 10.54 7.07 13.38
C ARG A 23 9.81 5.86 13.92
N LYS A 24 8.78 6.13 14.72
CA LYS A 24 7.96 5.13 15.39
C LYS A 24 6.77 4.78 14.50
N ILE A 25 6.62 3.52 14.14
CA ILE A 25 5.56 3.00 13.27
C ILE A 25 4.57 2.19 14.10
N ALA A 26 3.31 2.59 14.03
CA ALA A 26 2.18 1.92 14.69
C ALA A 26 1.69 0.75 13.85
N VAL A 27 1.59 -0.43 14.48
CA VAL A 27 1.21 -1.68 13.81
C VAL A 27 0.16 -2.41 14.63
N ARG A 28 -0.91 -2.89 13.97
CA ARG A 28 -1.90 -3.79 14.56
C ARG A 28 -1.77 -5.17 13.95
N VAL A 29 -1.63 -6.17 14.80
CA VAL A 29 -1.39 -7.55 14.40
C VAL A 29 -2.50 -8.44 14.93
N ARG A 30 -3.15 -9.16 14.02
CA ARG A 30 -4.01 -10.29 14.33
C ARG A 30 -3.22 -11.57 14.05
N ALA A 31 -3.05 -12.39 15.04
CA ALA A 31 -2.51 -13.73 14.87
C ALA A 31 -3.52 -14.64 14.15
N GLY A 32 -3.04 -15.56 13.34
CA GLY A 32 -3.91 -16.49 12.61
C GLY A 32 -3.13 -17.36 11.63
N ALA A 33 -3.85 -18.13 10.83
CA ALA A 33 -3.30 -19.02 9.81
C ALA A 33 -2.84 -18.23 8.57
N ALA A 34 -1.94 -18.85 7.81
CA ALA A 34 -1.56 -18.41 6.46
C ALA A 34 -2.59 -18.93 5.42
N PRO A 35 -2.67 -18.30 4.24
CA PRO A 35 -2.03 -17.04 3.87
C PRO A 35 -2.53 -15.88 4.73
N GLY A 36 -1.59 -15.12 5.32
CA GLY A 36 -1.91 -13.91 6.07
C GLY A 36 -2.28 -12.74 5.16
N LEU A 37 -2.78 -11.66 5.75
CA LEU A 37 -3.07 -10.40 5.06
C LEU A 37 -2.14 -9.30 5.57
N ILE A 38 -1.67 -8.43 4.68
CA ILE A 38 -1.06 -7.16 5.07
C ILE A 38 -1.71 -6.02 4.29
N TRP A 39 -2.12 -4.97 5.02
CA TRP A 39 -2.75 -3.78 4.49
C TRP A 39 -1.75 -2.64 4.33
N LEU A 40 -1.69 -2.07 3.13
CA LEU A 40 -0.92 -0.90 2.76
C LEU A 40 -1.88 0.26 2.42
N GLY A 41 -1.91 1.28 3.28
CA GLY A 41 -2.82 2.41 3.16
C GLY A 41 -2.52 3.34 1.97
N GLY A 42 -3.48 4.19 1.64
CA GLY A 42 -3.31 5.27 0.65
C GLY A 42 -2.66 6.51 1.25
N PHE A 43 -2.32 7.46 0.38
CA PHE A 43 -1.81 8.78 0.75
C PHE A 43 -2.82 9.53 1.63
N ASN A 44 -2.35 10.07 2.75
CA ASN A 44 -3.19 10.77 3.74
C ASN A 44 -4.36 9.93 4.29
N SER A 45 -4.10 8.63 4.53
CA SER A 45 -5.07 7.65 5.02
C SER A 45 -4.51 6.93 6.24
N ASP A 46 -5.34 6.23 7.01
CA ASP A 46 -4.93 5.47 8.18
C ASP A 46 -5.36 3.99 8.14
N MET A 47 -4.80 3.19 9.05
CA MET A 47 -5.06 1.73 9.16
C MET A 47 -6.43 1.40 9.78
N LYS A 48 -7.22 2.41 10.15
CA LYS A 48 -8.59 2.28 10.71
C LYS A 48 -9.66 2.61 9.67
N GLY A 49 -9.27 2.89 8.43
CA GLY A 49 -10.20 3.12 7.34
C GLY A 49 -11.10 1.91 7.03
N THR A 50 -12.26 2.17 6.42
CA THR A 50 -13.32 1.17 6.16
C THR A 50 -12.81 -0.12 5.54
N LYS A 51 -11.95 -0.04 4.52
CA LYS A 51 -11.37 -1.21 3.84
C LYS A 51 -10.49 -2.03 4.75
N ALA A 52 -9.60 -1.36 5.49
CA ALA A 52 -8.67 -2.01 6.41
C ALA A 52 -9.40 -2.77 7.53
N LEU A 53 -10.43 -2.14 8.12
CA LEU A 53 -11.25 -2.78 9.16
C LEU A 53 -12.08 -3.94 8.62
N ALA A 54 -12.66 -3.81 7.42
CA ALA A 54 -13.43 -4.88 6.79
C ALA A 54 -12.56 -6.11 6.49
N LEU A 55 -11.33 -5.91 6.03
CA LEU A 55 -10.37 -6.98 5.78
C LEU A 55 -9.91 -7.66 7.07
N ASP A 56 -9.67 -6.90 8.13
CA ASP A 56 -9.34 -7.45 9.44
C ASP A 56 -10.50 -8.29 10.02
N ALA A 57 -11.73 -7.80 9.91
CA ALA A 57 -12.92 -8.54 10.33
C ALA A 57 -13.09 -9.85 9.54
N TRP A 58 -12.92 -9.79 8.22
CA TRP A 58 -12.95 -10.97 7.36
C TRP A 58 -11.86 -11.99 7.71
N ALA A 59 -10.64 -11.52 8.01
CA ALA A 59 -9.54 -12.38 8.47
C ALA A 59 -9.88 -13.04 9.82
N ALA A 60 -10.47 -12.29 10.76
CA ALA A 60 -10.91 -12.80 12.06
C ALA A 60 -11.92 -13.95 11.92
N GLU A 61 -12.95 -13.77 11.08
CA GLU A 61 -13.98 -14.78 10.84
C GLU A 61 -13.41 -16.08 10.27
N ARG A 62 -12.26 -16.02 9.59
CA ARG A 62 -11.59 -17.16 8.94
C ARG A 62 -10.36 -17.67 9.70
N GLY A 63 -10.07 -17.09 10.87
CA GLY A 63 -8.90 -17.47 11.67
C GLY A 63 -7.57 -17.14 10.96
N ARG A 64 -7.54 -16.17 10.06
CA ARG A 64 -6.36 -15.77 9.29
C ARG A 64 -5.57 -14.66 9.99
N ALA A 65 -4.27 -14.65 9.78
CA ALA A 65 -3.42 -13.54 10.21
C ALA A 65 -3.75 -12.26 9.41
N CYS A 66 -3.66 -11.10 10.09
CA CYS A 66 -3.82 -9.80 9.43
C CYS A 66 -2.91 -8.76 10.09
N VAL A 67 -2.15 -8.04 9.29
CA VAL A 67 -1.27 -6.94 9.70
C VAL A 67 -1.77 -5.65 9.07
N ARG A 68 -1.96 -4.62 9.88
CA ARG A 68 -2.30 -3.25 9.46
C ARG A 68 -1.36 -2.28 10.13
N PHE A 69 -0.89 -1.27 9.43
CA PHE A 69 0.00 -0.26 10.01
C PHE A 69 -0.23 1.11 9.36
N ASP A 70 0.21 2.14 10.05
CA ASP A 70 0.27 3.50 9.52
C ASP A 70 1.69 3.84 9.10
N TYR A 71 1.85 4.48 7.95
CA TYR A 71 3.13 5.06 7.58
C TYR A 71 3.52 6.22 8.51
N SER A 72 4.79 6.58 8.57
CA SER A 72 5.21 7.79 9.27
C SER A 72 4.44 9.02 8.76
N GLY A 73 4.04 9.89 9.68
CA GLY A 73 3.20 11.05 9.39
C GLY A 73 1.71 10.73 9.12
N HIS A 74 1.28 9.47 9.28
CA HIS A 74 -0.11 9.04 9.13
C HIS A 74 -0.64 8.43 10.44
N GLY A 75 -1.93 8.56 10.66
CA GLY A 75 -2.68 7.88 11.72
C GLY A 75 -2.02 7.94 13.10
N GLU A 76 -1.65 6.77 13.65
CA GLU A 76 -1.08 6.61 14.99
C GLU A 76 0.46 6.51 14.98
N SER A 77 1.09 6.52 13.80
CA SER A 77 2.54 6.53 13.65
C SER A 77 3.14 7.90 13.96
N GLY A 78 4.41 7.90 14.40
CA GLY A 78 5.19 9.10 14.59
C GLY A 78 5.68 9.72 13.29
N GLY A 79 6.46 10.80 13.44
CA GLY A 79 6.97 11.57 12.31
C GLY A 79 6.00 12.64 11.82
N SER A 80 6.43 13.41 10.83
CA SER A 80 5.62 14.45 10.21
C SER A 80 5.27 14.06 8.78
N PHE A 81 4.03 14.32 8.35
CA PHE A 81 3.56 14.04 6.99
C PHE A 81 4.41 14.77 5.93
N ILE A 82 4.92 15.96 6.27
CA ILE A 82 5.76 16.77 5.37
C ILE A 82 7.12 16.11 5.07
N ASP A 83 7.57 15.19 5.94
CA ASP A 83 8.83 14.45 5.76
C ASP A 83 8.64 13.16 4.94
N GLY A 84 7.42 12.87 4.54
CA GLY A 84 7.06 11.65 3.82
C GLY A 84 7.63 11.60 2.41
N THR A 85 8.20 10.45 2.06
CA THR A 85 8.65 10.13 0.69
C THR A 85 8.32 8.68 0.36
N ILE A 86 8.32 8.34 -0.92
CA ILE A 86 8.02 6.99 -1.40
C ILE A 86 9.02 5.97 -0.83
N GLY A 87 10.31 6.27 -0.86
CA GLY A 87 11.35 5.40 -0.32
C GLY A 87 11.26 5.22 1.20
N ARG A 88 10.89 6.30 1.93
CA ARG A 88 10.68 6.23 3.37
C ARG A 88 9.53 5.29 3.74
N TRP A 89 8.39 5.41 3.05
CA TRP A 89 7.23 4.53 3.28
C TRP A 89 7.46 3.11 2.79
N LEU A 90 8.30 2.92 1.76
CA LEU A 90 8.74 1.58 1.35
C LEU A 90 9.61 0.91 2.42
N GLU A 91 10.59 1.64 3.00
CA GLU A 91 11.42 1.13 4.10
C GLU A 91 10.56 0.65 5.28
N GLU A 92 9.52 1.42 5.65
CA GLU A 92 8.56 1.07 6.68
C GLU A 92 7.74 -0.17 6.33
N SER A 93 7.24 -0.25 5.08
CA SER A 93 6.51 -1.41 4.57
C SER A 93 7.33 -2.70 4.67
N VAL A 94 8.61 -2.62 4.28
CA VAL A 94 9.55 -3.74 4.36
C VAL A 94 9.80 -4.13 5.81
N ALA A 95 10.05 -3.19 6.70
CA ALA A 95 10.29 -3.46 8.12
C ALA A 95 9.09 -4.13 8.80
N VAL A 96 7.87 -3.63 8.54
CA VAL A 96 6.63 -4.24 9.05
C VAL A 96 6.42 -5.64 8.49
N PHE A 97 6.61 -5.83 7.17
CA PHE A 97 6.46 -7.13 6.52
C PHE A 97 7.43 -8.16 7.12
N GLU A 98 8.70 -7.83 7.29
CA GLU A 98 9.71 -8.74 7.84
C GLU A 98 9.48 -9.05 9.32
N GLN A 99 9.04 -8.07 10.09
CA GLN A 99 8.90 -8.26 11.55
C GLN A 99 7.61 -8.94 11.94
N PHE A 100 6.49 -8.70 11.25
CA PHE A 100 5.17 -9.15 11.69
C PHE A 100 4.50 -10.19 10.78
N CYS A 101 4.91 -10.32 9.53
CA CYS A 101 4.35 -11.33 8.64
C CYS A 101 5.12 -12.65 8.72
N ARG A 102 4.40 -13.77 8.56
CA ARG A 102 4.97 -15.13 8.56
C ARG A 102 4.30 -15.97 7.49
N GLY A 103 5.09 -16.76 6.74
CA GLY A 103 4.59 -17.57 5.64
C GLY A 103 3.99 -16.75 4.49
N PRO A 104 3.17 -17.36 3.63
CA PRO A 104 2.52 -16.69 2.51
C PRO A 104 1.63 -15.53 2.94
N GLN A 105 1.70 -14.40 2.24
CA GLN A 105 0.93 -13.18 2.50
C GLN A 105 0.22 -12.69 1.25
N VAL A 106 -1.05 -12.33 1.37
CA VAL A 106 -1.74 -11.49 0.39
C VAL A 106 -1.49 -10.03 0.77
N VAL A 107 -0.76 -9.33 -0.08
CA VAL A 107 -0.47 -7.90 0.10
C VAL A 107 -1.58 -7.07 -0.54
N ILE A 108 -2.27 -6.26 0.26
CA ILE A 108 -3.43 -5.49 -0.18
C ILE A 108 -3.07 -4.02 -0.10
N GLY A 109 -3.04 -3.34 -1.26
CA GLY A 109 -2.67 -1.94 -1.35
C GLY A 109 -3.75 -1.07 -1.98
N SER A 110 -4.08 0.06 -1.34
CA SER A 110 -5.06 1.02 -1.88
C SER A 110 -4.39 2.31 -2.31
N SER A 111 -4.66 2.77 -3.54
CA SER A 111 -4.11 4.02 -4.09
C SER A 111 -2.57 4.03 -4.02
N MET A 112 -1.93 4.96 -3.29
CA MET A 112 -0.50 4.91 -3.00
C MET A 112 -0.05 3.55 -2.45
N GLY A 113 -0.85 2.92 -1.58
CA GLY A 113 -0.57 1.59 -1.06
C GLY A 113 -0.45 0.52 -2.15
N GLY A 114 -1.12 0.70 -3.29
CA GLY A 114 -0.94 -0.13 -4.48
C GLY A 114 0.47 0.03 -5.09
N TRP A 115 1.01 1.23 -5.11
CA TRP A 115 2.41 1.45 -5.50
C TRP A 115 3.37 0.81 -4.50
N MET A 116 3.13 1.04 -3.20
CA MET A 116 3.92 0.39 -2.13
C MET A 116 3.90 -1.13 -2.23
N ALA A 117 2.75 -1.75 -2.54
CA ALA A 117 2.62 -3.19 -2.72
C ALA A 117 3.50 -3.73 -3.86
N LEU A 118 3.52 -3.02 -5.00
CA LEU A 118 4.38 -3.37 -6.14
C LEU A 118 5.88 -3.22 -5.81
N LEU A 119 6.25 -2.13 -5.14
CA LEU A 119 7.63 -1.89 -4.71
C LEU A 119 8.08 -2.91 -3.66
N LEU A 120 7.23 -3.23 -2.69
CA LEU A 120 7.47 -4.27 -1.69
C LEU A 120 7.66 -5.64 -2.35
N ALA A 121 6.83 -6.00 -3.32
CA ALA A 121 6.96 -7.26 -4.06
C ALA A 121 8.33 -7.36 -4.77
N ARG A 122 8.76 -6.29 -5.45
CA ARG A 122 10.08 -6.24 -6.10
C ARG A 122 11.22 -6.35 -5.09
N GLU A 123 11.10 -5.70 -3.93
CA GLU A 123 12.14 -5.76 -2.89
C GLU A 123 12.22 -7.17 -2.28
N ILE A 124 11.09 -7.86 -2.06
CA ILE A 124 11.06 -9.25 -1.59
C ILE A 124 11.74 -10.17 -2.62
N ALA A 125 11.37 -10.06 -3.91
CA ALA A 125 11.97 -10.87 -4.97
C ALA A 125 13.50 -10.63 -5.08
N ARG A 126 13.95 -9.37 -4.97
CA ARG A 126 15.37 -9.01 -4.97
C ARG A 126 16.13 -9.66 -3.80
N ARG A 127 15.52 -9.68 -2.60
CA ARG A 127 16.13 -10.31 -1.40
C ARG A 127 16.14 -11.82 -1.49
N GLU A 128 15.11 -12.43 -2.05
CA GLU A 128 15.05 -13.89 -2.27
C GLU A 128 16.08 -14.36 -3.28
N ALA A 129 16.39 -13.57 -4.30
CA ALA A 129 17.45 -13.85 -5.28
C ALA A 129 18.87 -13.64 -4.72
N SER A 130 19.03 -13.12 -3.50
CA SER A 130 20.33 -12.83 -2.94
C SER A 130 21.05 -14.11 -2.45
N PRO A 131 22.41 -14.19 -2.54
CA PRO A 131 23.17 -15.36 -2.05
C PRO A 131 22.96 -15.64 -0.55
N ALA A 132 22.69 -14.60 0.25
CA ALA A 132 22.40 -14.74 1.68
C ALA A 132 21.09 -15.49 1.95
N ALA A 133 20.07 -15.32 1.11
CA ALA A 133 18.80 -16.05 1.23
C ALA A 133 18.99 -17.56 0.97
N SER A 134 19.85 -17.91 0.02
CA SER A 134 20.15 -19.30 -0.35
C SER A 134 20.90 -20.08 0.75
N GLN A 135 21.55 -19.39 1.70
CA GLN A 135 22.28 -20.00 2.82
C GLN A 135 21.45 -20.12 4.10
N ALA A 136 20.22 -19.63 4.12
CA ALA A 136 19.34 -19.73 5.29
C ALA A 136 18.93 -21.18 5.53
N SER A 137 18.78 -21.57 6.82
CA SER A 137 18.31 -22.93 7.18
C SER A 137 16.88 -23.16 6.71
N ALA A 138 16.49 -24.42 6.47
CA ALA A 138 15.13 -24.78 6.05
C ALA A 138 14.05 -24.28 7.04
N VAL A 139 14.32 -24.28 8.35
CA VAL A 139 13.42 -23.77 9.39
C VAL A 139 13.28 -22.24 9.30
N SER A 140 14.39 -21.55 9.01
CA SER A 140 14.37 -20.10 8.81
C SER A 140 13.60 -19.71 7.53
N GLN A 141 13.73 -20.50 6.47
CA GLN A 141 12.99 -20.29 5.22
C GLN A 141 11.49 -20.55 5.38
N ALA A 142 11.10 -21.62 6.10
CA ALA A 142 9.68 -21.97 6.32
C ALA A 142 8.90 -20.91 7.12
N ASN A 143 9.58 -20.17 8.01
CA ASN A 143 8.97 -19.11 8.82
C ASN A 143 9.07 -17.72 8.19
N ARG A 144 9.78 -17.57 7.07
CA ARG A 144 9.93 -16.29 6.39
C ARG A 144 8.63 -15.88 5.70
N ALA A 145 8.30 -14.60 5.77
CA ALA A 145 7.21 -14.06 4.99
C ALA A 145 7.52 -14.14 3.50
N SER A 146 6.55 -14.55 2.70
CA SER A 146 6.62 -14.64 1.24
C SER A 146 5.33 -14.10 0.62
N LEU A 147 5.30 -13.89 -0.69
CA LEU A 147 4.11 -13.42 -1.39
C LEU A 147 3.22 -14.58 -1.79
N ALA A 148 1.92 -14.51 -1.43
CA ALA A 148 0.86 -15.32 -2.02
C ALA A 148 0.24 -14.62 -3.24
N GLY A 149 0.13 -13.28 -3.20
CA GLY A 149 -0.35 -12.45 -4.29
C GLY A 149 -0.61 -11.01 -3.87
N LEU A 150 -1.02 -10.19 -4.84
CA LEU A 150 -1.34 -8.78 -4.66
C LEU A 150 -2.82 -8.51 -4.95
N VAL A 151 -3.46 -7.70 -4.09
CA VAL A 151 -4.78 -7.09 -4.36
C VAL A 151 -4.61 -5.58 -4.36
N LEU A 152 -4.79 -4.97 -5.52
CA LEU A 152 -4.54 -3.56 -5.76
C LEU A 152 -5.87 -2.82 -5.98
N ILE A 153 -6.18 -1.87 -5.11
CA ILE A 153 -7.46 -1.15 -5.10
C ILE A 153 -7.21 0.28 -5.56
N ALA A 154 -7.77 0.66 -6.72
CA ALA A 154 -7.53 1.96 -7.36
C ALA A 154 -6.03 2.33 -7.33
N PRO A 155 -5.13 1.44 -7.79
CA PRO A 155 -3.69 1.59 -7.58
C PRO A 155 -3.14 2.81 -8.32
N ALA A 156 -2.27 3.56 -7.63
CA ALA A 156 -1.67 4.78 -8.14
C ALA A 156 -0.12 4.69 -8.23
N PRO A 157 0.47 3.69 -8.95
CA PRO A 157 1.91 3.72 -9.18
C PRO A 157 2.32 5.02 -9.88
N ASP A 158 3.51 5.51 -9.57
CA ASP A 158 4.08 6.73 -10.19
C ASP A 158 3.22 8.01 -10.01
N PHE A 159 2.29 8.03 -9.02
CA PHE A 159 1.32 9.11 -8.89
C PHE A 159 1.98 10.48 -8.69
N THR A 160 3.13 10.53 -8.01
CA THR A 160 3.86 11.77 -7.77
C THR A 160 4.28 12.46 -9.07
N GLU A 161 4.64 11.69 -10.08
CA GLU A 161 5.02 12.20 -11.40
C GLU A 161 3.81 12.30 -12.33
N GLN A 162 3.07 11.19 -12.55
CA GLN A 162 2.07 11.11 -13.61
C GLN A 162 0.73 11.76 -13.25
N LEU A 163 0.30 11.65 -11.98
CA LEU A 163 -1.00 12.14 -11.53
C LEU A 163 -0.92 13.46 -10.75
N MET A 164 0.30 13.88 -10.39
CA MET A 164 0.54 15.16 -9.71
C MET A 164 1.42 16.07 -10.57
N TRP A 165 2.73 15.86 -10.59
CA TRP A 165 3.68 16.79 -11.20
C TRP A 165 3.32 17.15 -12.66
N ASN A 166 3.03 16.14 -13.48
CA ASN A 166 2.68 16.36 -14.90
C ASN A 166 1.30 17.01 -15.10
N GLN A 167 0.46 17.07 -14.06
CA GLN A 167 -0.85 17.71 -14.11
C GLN A 167 -0.86 19.09 -13.46
N PHE A 168 0.21 19.46 -12.76
CA PHE A 168 0.31 20.78 -12.12
C PHE A 168 0.55 21.89 -13.15
N THR A 169 -0.06 23.06 -12.90
CA THR A 169 0.24 24.24 -13.68
C THR A 169 1.69 24.69 -13.46
N PRO A 170 2.28 25.45 -14.38
CA PRO A 170 3.63 25.99 -14.21
C PRO A 170 3.81 26.78 -12.90
N GLU A 171 2.78 27.47 -12.45
CA GLU A 171 2.79 28.26 -11.21
C GLU A 171 2.91 27.36 -9.98
N ILE A 172 2.14 26.24 -9.93
CA ILE A 172 2.23 25.24 -8.84
C ILE A 172 3.61 24.56 -8.84
N GLN A 173 4.10 24.17 -10.02
CA GLN A 173 5.43 23.57 -10.14
C GLN A 173 6.51 24.56 -9.67
N GLN A 174 6.42 25.83 -10.04
CA GLN A 174 7.35 26.85 -9.59
C GLN A 174 7.26 27.09 -8.08
N GLU A 175 6.06 27.08 -7.49
CA GLU A 175 5.88 27.20 -6.06
C GLU A 175 6.56 26.04 -5.31
N ILE A 176 6.34 24.80 -5.74
CA ILE A 176 7.01 23.61 -5.17
C ILE A 176 8.52 23.72 -5.30
N GLN A 177 9.04 24.15 -6.45
CA GLN A 177 10.48 24.27 -6.68
C GLN A 177 11.12 25.35 -5.81
N THR A 178 10.47 26.50 -5.64
CA THR A 178 11.06 27.64 -4.94
C THR A 178 10.83 27.63 -3.43
N ARG A 179 9.61 27.23 -2.99
CA ARG A 179 9.23 27.18 -1.57
C ARG A 179 9.43 25.80 -0.92
N GLY A 180 9.65 24.77 -1.74
CA GLY A 180 9.79 23.39 -1.28
C GLY A 180 8.46 22.69 -0.97
N VAL A 181 7.33 23.41 -0.97
CA VAL A 181 6.01 22.89 -0.61
C VAL A 181 4.90 23.69 -1.26
N TRP A 182 3.83 23.00 -1.64
CA TRP A 182 2.54 23.58 -2.02
C TRP A 182 1.43 22.94 -1.17
N LEU A 183 0.50 23.76 -0.67
CA LEU A 183 -0.65 23.30 0.08
C LEU A 183 -1.80 22.99 -0.87
N ARG A 184 -2.01 21.70 -1.13
CA ARG A 184 -3.10 21.24 -1.99
C ARG A 184 -4.43 21.33 -1.24
N PRO A 185 -5.45 22.02 -1.80
CA PRO A 185 -6.80 22.01 -1.23
C PRO A 185 -7.34 20.58 -1.13
N SER A 186 -8.01 20.25 -0.03
CA SER A 186 -8.68 18.96 0.11
C SER A 186 -9.78 18.82 -0.93
N GLN A 187 -9.85 17.68 -1.60
CA GLN A 187 -10.93 17.34 -2.54
C GLN A 187 -12.08 16.61 -1.82
N TYR A 188 -11.92 16.27 -0.54
CA TYR A 188 -12.85 15.48 0.25
C TYR A 188 -13.37 16.30 1.43
N GLY A 189 -14.51 17.02 1.19
CA GLY A 189 -15.20 17.80 2.22
C GLY A 189 -14.43 19.05 2.67
N ASP A 190 -14.73 19.53 3.88
CA ASP A 190 -14.11 20.72 4.48
C ASP A 190 -12.74 20.42 5.12
N GLY A 191 -12.04 19.42 4.61
CA GLY A 191 -10.71 19.03 5.13
C GLY A 191 -9.66 20.12 4.91
N ASP A 192 -8.73 20.22 5.87
CA ASP A 192 -7.59 21.14 5.75
C ASP A 192 -6.71 20.81 4.53
N PRO A 193 -6.12 21.85 3.90
CA PRO A 193 -5.14 21.65 2.85
C PRO A 193 -3.96 20.80 3.36
N TYR A 194 -3.44 19.91 2.51
CA TYR A 194 -2.31 19.05 2.87
C TYR A 194 -1.07 19.39 2.04
N PRO A 195 0.14 19.26 2.63
CA PRO A 195 1.37 19.64 1.96
C PRO A 195 1.78 18.60 0.92
N LEU A 196 2.11 19.08 -0.28
CA LEU A 196 2.85 18.35 -1.30
C LEU A 196 4.25 18.94 -1.39
N THR A 197 5.26 18.14 -1.05
CA THR A 197 6.63 18.62 -0.93
C THR A 197 7.43 18.35 -2.20
N ARG A 198 8.45 19.20 -2.43
CA ARG A 198 9.45 18.95 -3.47
C ARG A 198 10.16 17.61 -3.22
N ALA A 199 10.46 17.30 -1.95
CA ALA A 199 11.10 16.04 -1.58
C ALA A 199 10.28 14.81 -1.98
N LEU A 200 8.95 14.82 -1.77
CA LEU A 200 8.05 13.74 -2.20
C LEU A 200 8.10 13.53 -3.72
N ILE A 201 8.04 14.62 -4.48
CA ILE A 201 8.05 14.57 -5.96
C ILE A 201 9.42 14.08 -6.47
N GLU A 202 10.50 14.70 -6.03
CA GLU A 202 11.86 14.39 -6.52
C GLU A 202 12.31 12.98 -6.11
N GLU A 203 12.06 12.59 -4.86
CA GLU A 203 12.43 11.27 -4.38
C GLU A 203 11.55 10.17 -5.00
N GLY A 204 10.26 10.44 -5.22
CA GLY A 204 9.35 9.51 -5.91
C GLY A 204 9.83 9.08 -7.30
N ARG A 205 10.60 9.93 -7.99
CA ARG A 205 11.21 9.61 -9.29
C ARG A 205 12.18 8.43 -9.25
N ASN A 206 12.77 8.14 -8.10
CA ASN A 206 13.64 6.98 -7.92
C ASN A 206 12.87 5.65 -7.88
N HIS A 207 11.55 5.70 -7.80
CA HIS A 207 10.69 4.55 -7.60
C HIS A 207 9.68 4.30 -8.73
N LEU A 208 9.81 5.00 -9.86
CA LEU A 208 8.91 4.87 -11.00
C LEU A 208 8.90 3.45 -11.56
N LEU A 209 7.70 2.94 -11.87
CA LEU A 209 7.47 1.56 -12.30
C LEU A 209 6.92 1.44 -13.73
N LEU A 210 6.07 2.38 -14.16
CA LEU A 210 5.30 2.25 -15.40
C LEU A 210 6.15 2.38 -16.68
N GLY A 211 7.43 2.73 -16.55
CA GLY A 211 8.37 2.81 -17.66
C GLY A 211 8.86 1.46 -18.21
N SER A 212 8.69 0.36 -17.46
CA SER A 212 9.20 -0.98 -17.81
C SER A 212 8.27 -2.08 -17.31
N ALA A 213 8.60 -3.35 -17.60
CA ALA A 213 7.92 -4.49 -17.00
C ALA A 213 8.10 -4.51 -15.46
N ILE A 214 7.05 -4.88 -14.75
CA ILE A 214 6.99 -4.92 -13.29
C ILE A 214 6.91 -6.38 -12.83
N GLU A 215 8.05 -6.97 -12.59
CA GLU A 215 8.18 -8.35 -12.13
C GLU A 215 7.75 -8.47 -10.66
N VAL A 216 6.62 -9.11 -10.39
CA VAL A 216 6.11 -9.33 -9.03
C VAL A 216 6.09 -10.81 -8.62
N GLY A 217 6.16 -11.73 -9.60
CA GLY A 217 6.30 -13.18 -9.37
C GLY A 217 5.10 -13.85 -8.66
N CYS A 218 3.93 -13.21 -8.63
CA CYS A 218 2.75 -13.74 -7.97
C CYS A 218 1.46 -13.29 -8.67
N PRO A 219 0.30 -13.94 -8.38
CA PRO A 219 -1.02 -13.49 -8.85
C PRO A 219 -1.33 -12.04 -8.48
N VAL A 220 -2.02 -11.30 -9.38
CA VAL A 220 -2.41 -9.91 -9.14
C VAL A 220 -3.90 -9.71 -9.43
N ARG A 221 -4.63 -9.12 -8.50
CA ARG A 221 -6.01 -8.67 -8.66
C ARG A 221 -6.06 -7.15 -8.56
N ILE A 222 -6.54 -6.49 -9.60
CA ILE A 222 -6.68 -5.03 -9.65
C ILE A 222 -8.17 -4.70 -9.66
N LEU A 223 -8.62 -3.83 -8.76
CA LEU A 223 -9.99 -3.31 -8.73
C LEU A 223 -9.94 -1.81 -8.99
N GLN A 224 -10.64 -1.34 -10.03
CA GLN A 224 -10.63 0.05 -10.45
C GLN A 224 -12.04 0.58 -10.64
N GLY A 225 -12.32 1.75 -10.06
CA GLY A 225 -13.54 2.50 -10.31
C GLY A 225 -13.49 3.23 -11.66
N ALA A 226 -14.55 3.10 -12.48
CA ALA A 226 -14.60 3.80 -13.76
C ALA A 226 -14.93 5.30 -13.59
N GLN A 227 -15.44 5.71 -12.42
CA GLN A 227 -15.75 7.10 -12.07
C GLN A 227 -14.75 7.67 -11.04
N ASP A 228 -13.54 7.10 -10.98
CA ASP A 228 -12.46 7.55 -10.12
C ASP A 228 -11.90 8.88 -10.63
N PRO A 229 -12.03 10.00 -9.89
CA PRO A 229 -11.53 11.30 -10.30
C PRO A 229 -10.03 11.50 -10.03
N ASP A 230 -9.43 10.68 -9.14
CA ASP A 230 -8.05 10.82 -8.70
C ASP A 230 -7.10 9.94 -9.50
N VAL A 231 -7.52 8.70 -9.79
CA VAL A 231 -6.76 7.74 -10.58
C VAL A 231 -7.61 7.31 -11.77
N PRO A 232 -7.40 7.88 -12.96
CA PRO A 232 -8.12 7.50 -14.16
C PRO A 232 -7.97 6.00 -14.44
N TRP A 233 -9.06 5.34 -14.88
CA TRP A 233 -9.04 3.89 -15.16
C TRP A 233 -7.96 3.47 -16.16
N GLN A 234 -7.56 4.37 -17.06
CA GLN A 234 -6.46 4.15 -17.99
C GLN A 234 -5.14 3.88 -17.29
N HIS A 235 -4.94 4.45 -16.09
CA HIS A 235 -3.76 4.23 -15.27
C HIS A 235 -3.67 2.79 -14.75
N ALA A 236 -4.81 2.25 -14.28
CA ALA A 236 -4.89 0.85 -13.87
C ALA A 236 -4.70 -0.12 -15.06
N PHE A 237 -5.20 0.25 -16.24
CA PHE A 237 -4.97 -0.51 -17.47
C PHE A 237 -3.50 -0.49 -17.91
N ALA A 238 -2.85 0.68 -17.84
CA ALA A 238 -1.42 0.81 -18.10
C ALA A 238 -0.59 -0.04 -17.13
N LEU A 239 -0.95 -0.07 -15.85
CA LEU A 239 -0.33 -0.95 -14.86
C LEU A 239 -0.49 -2.42 -15.24
N ALA A 240 -1.71 -2.87 -15.52
CA ALA A 240 -1.98 -4.27 -15.89
C ALA A 240 -1.13 -4.72 -17.09
N HIS A 241 -0.94 -3.82 -18.07
CA HIS A 241 -0.11 -4.09 -19.24
C HIS A 241 1.40 -4.21 -18.93
N ARG A 242 1.84 -3.69 -17.78
CA ARG A 242 3.24 -3.77 -17.33
C ARG A 242 3.55 -5.00 -16.47
N LEU A 243 2.54 -5.78 -16.10
CA LEU A 243 2.69 -6.98 -15.29
C LEU A 243 2.86 -8.20 -16.21
N PRO A 244 4.06 -8.80 -16.33
CA PRO A 244 4.31 -9.91 -17.25
C PRO A 244 3.86 -11.26 -16.71
N THR A 245 3.18 -11.31 -15.57
CA THR A 245 2.66 -12.54 -14.97
C THR A 245 1.37 -13.01 -15.70
N GLU A 246 1.16 -14.32 -15.81
CA GLU A 246 0.00 -14.90 -16.51
C GLU A 246 -1.30 -14.73 -15.71
N ASP A 247 -1.23 -14.58 -14.39
CA ASP A 247 -2.40 -14.44 -13.51
C ASP A 247 -2.61 -12.99 -13.05
N VAL A 248 -3.03 -12.14 -13.99
CA VAL A 248 -3.46 -10.75 -13.73
C VAL A 248 -4.93 -10.61 -14.10
N VAL A 249 -5.76 -10.20 -13.13
CA VAL A 249 -7.17 -9.88 -13.34
C VAL A 249 -7.44 -8.42 -12.99
N LEU A 250 -7.95 -7.66 -13.97
CA LEU A 250 -8.43 -6.28 -13.77
C LEU A 250 -9.95 -6.27 -13.75
N THR A 251 -10.53 -5.90 -12.61
CA THR A 251 -11.96 -5.72 -12.41
C THR A 251 -12.32 -4.24 -12.49
N MET A 252 -13.07 -3.87 -13.53
CA MET A 252 -13.62 -2.52 -13.68
C MET A 252 -14.98 -2.42 -12.99
N ILE A 253 -15.14 -1.45 -12.10
CA ILE A 253 -16.38 -1.18 -11.38
C ILE A 253 -16.99 0.09 -11.98
N GLN A 254 -18.03 -0.07 -12.80
CA GLN A 254 -18.57 0.99 -13.66
C GLN A 254 -19.06 2.22 -12.88
N ASP A 255 -19.63 2.03 -11.70
CA ASP A 255 -20.13 3.08 -10.81
C ASP A 255 -19.21 3.33 -9.59
N GLY A 256 -17.97 2.80 -9.65
CA GLY A 256 -16.98 2.91 -8.58
C GLY A 256 -16.25 4.25 -8.61
N ASP A 257 -16.07 4.84 -7.44
CA ASP A 257 -15.22 6.00 -7.19
C ASP A 257 -13.79 5.58 -6.78
N HIS A 258 -12.94 6.55 -6.40
CA HIS A 258 -11.58 6.28 -5.91
C HIS A 258 -11.55 5.47 -4.62
N ARG A 259 -12.52 5.69 -3.75
CA ARG A 259 -12.54 5.06 -2.42
C ARG A 259 -12.87 3.58 -2.48
N LEU A 260 -13.76 3.15 -3.38
CA LEU A 260 -14.27 1.77 -3.45
C LEU A 260 -14.62 1.22 -2.07
N SER A 261 -15.40 2.00 -1.31
CA SER A 261 -15.69 1.72 0.11
C SER A 261 -17.17 1.43 0.40
N ARG A 262 -18.02 1.37 -0.64
CA ARG A 262 -19.42 0.95 -0.49
C ARG A 262 -19.47 -0.54 -0.14
N PRO A 263 -20.54 -1.04 0.51
CA PRO A 263 -20.67 -2.45 0.88
C PRO A 263 -20.40 -3.43 -0.27
N GLN A 264 -20.91 -3.13 -1.48
CA GLN A 264 -20.67 -3.95 -2.66
C GLN A 264 -19.20 -3.91 -3.15
N ASP A 265 -18.50 -2.79 -2.95
CA ASP A 265 -17.07 -2.69 -3.31
C ASP A 265 -16.22 -3.48 -2.33
N ILE A 266 -16.53 -3.38 -1.03
CA ILE A 266 -15.86 -4.18 0.00
C ILE A 266 -16.06 -5.68 -0.26
N ALA A 267 -17.28 -6.09 -0.65
CA ALA A 267 -17.53 -7.50 -1.01
C ALA A 267 -16.67 -7.97 -2.18
N ARG A 268 -16.47 -7.13 -3.21
CA ARG A 268 -15.59 -7.43 -4.36
C ARG A 268 -14.12 -7.52 -3.96
N ILE A 269 -13.67 -6.61 -3.08
CA ILE A 269 -12.30 -6.63 -2.55
C ILE A 269 -12.06 -7.93 -1.77
N ILE A 270 -12.98 -8.30 -0.90
CA ILE A 270 -12.92 -9.54 -0.13
C ILE A 270 -12.90 -10.76 -1.06
N ALA A 271 -13.74 -10.78 -2.12
CA ALA A 271 -13.73 -11.85 -3.10
C ALA A 271 -12.37 -11.99 -3.79
N ALA A 272 -11.77 -10.87 -4.21
CA ALA A 272 -10.42 -10.87 -4.83
C ALA A 272 -9.34 -11.38 -3.87
N VAL A 273 -9.42 -11.06 -2.58
CA VAL A 273 -8.51 -11.61 -1.55
C VAL A 273 -8.72 -13.11 -1.39
N ALA A 274 -9.98 -13.58 -1.37
CA ALA A 274 -10.31 -14.99 -1.23
C ALA A 274 -9.91 -15.85 -2.45
N GLU A 275 -9.78 -15.27 -3.63
CA GLU A 275 -9.29 -15.97 -4.83
C GLU A 275 -7.80 -16.30 -4.77
N ILE A 276 -7.01 -15.52 -4.05
CA ILE A 276 -5.55 -15.69 -3.94
C ILE A 276 -5.19 -16.59 -2.76
N GLY A 277 -6.00 -16.58 -1.71
CA GLY A 277 -5.70 -17.25 -0.44
C GLY A 277 -6.81 -18.19 0.07
#